data_f0a8249d2148d05f13a1efd095be5a01
#
_entry.id   f0a8249d2148d05f13a1efd095be5a01
#
_cell.length_a   1.000
_cell.length_b   1.000
_cell.length_c   1.000
_cell.angle_alpha   90.00
_cell.angle_beta   90.00
_cell.angle_gamma   90.00
#
_symmetry.space_group_name_H-M   'P 1'
#
loop_
_entity.id
_entity.type
_entity.pdbx_description
1 polymer ?
#
loop_
_entity_poly.entity_id
_entity_poly.type
_entity_poly.pdbx_seq_one_letter_code
_entity_poly.pdbx_strand_id
1 'polypeptide(L)'
;VTSFLAAAIQLTSTSDPEANWAAAEEQIELAVRRGAELVGLPENFAFMGPDALRLDLAPMLAERSQKFLVTMARRYQVALLGGGYPAPAGEGQTFNRADLVSKDGQLLARYDKIHLFDVDLPDGNTYRESATVQPGDSLPPVVEIPGLCKVGLSICYDVRFPELYRHLAASGADLLMIPAAFT
;
A
#
# COMPACT_ATOMS: atom_id res chain seq x y z
N VAL A 1 -21.38 2.90 18.10
CA VAL A 1 -20.42 2.90 16.96
C VAL A 1 -19.94 4.33 16.81
N THR A 2 -18.70 4.61 17.17
CA THR A 2 -18.06 5.89 16.90
C THR A 2 -17.75 5.97 15.39
N SER A 3 -18.30 6.96 14.70
CA SER A 3 -17.96 7.21 13.29
C SER A 3 -16.62 7.94 13.19
N PHE A 4 -15.83 7.61 12.19
CA PHE A 4 -14.59 8.31 11.84
C PHE A 4 -14.56 8.60 10.33
N LEU A 5 -13.73 9.53 9.90
CA LEU A 5 -13.53 9.83 8.49
C LEU A 5 -12.26 9.12 7.97
N ALA A 6 -12.45 8.29 6.96
CA ALA A 6 -11.35 7.70 6.20
C ALA A 6 -11.21 8.39 4.84
N ALA A 7 -9.98 8.60 4.40
CA ALA A 7 -9.66 9.18 3.09
C ALA A 7 -8.93 8.17 2.20
N ALA A 8 -9.40 7.97 0.99
CA ALA A 8 -8.68 7.29 -0.08
C ALA A 8 -8.01 8.34 -0.98
N ILE A 9 -6.69 8.30 -1.05
CA ILE A 9 -5.91 9.22 -1.90
C ILE A 9 -5.74 8.63 -3.29
N GLN A 10 -5.94 9.47 -4.30
CA GLN A 10 -5.63 9.16 -5.68
C GLN A 10 -4.41 9.96 -6.13
N LEU A 11 -3.42 9.28 -6.72
CA LEU A 11 -2.19 9.88 -7.24
C LEU A 11 -1.96 9.45 -8.68
N THR A 12 -1.19 10.26 -9.40
CA THR A 12 -0.56 9.86 -10.66
C THR A 12 0.93 9.70 -10.40
N SER A 13 1.31 8.50 -9.93
CA SER A 13 2.71 8.21 -9.62
C SER A 13 3.57 8.11 -10.88
N THR A 14 4.82 8.53 -10.78
CA THR A 14 5.81 8.56 -11.85
C THR A 14 7.10 7.83 -11.43
N SER A 15 8.10 7.83 -12.29
CA SER A 15 9.45 7.32 -11.97
C SER A 15 10.30 8.28 -11.13
N ASP A 16 9.75 9.42 -10.72
CA ASP A 16 10.39 10.36 -9.80
C ASP A 16 9.82 10.20 -8.38
N PRO A 17 10.55 9.53 -7.46
CA PRO A 17 10.07 9.31 -6.11
C PRO A 17 9.88 10.59 -5.29
N GLU A 18 10.71 11.62 -5.52
CA GLU A 18 10.61 12.89 -4.79
C GLU A 18 9.31 13.61 -5.12
N ALA A 19 8.97 13.67 -6.41
CA ALA A 19 7.70 14.25 -6.86
C ALA A 19 6.50 13.45 -6.31
N ASN A 20 6.60 12.13 -6.28
CA ASN A 20 5.53 11.26 -5.76
C ASN A 20 5.30 11.48 -4.25
N TRP A 21 6.36 11.51 -3.43
CA TRP A 21 6.23 11.77 -1.99
C TRP A 21 5.71 13.18 -1.72
N ALA A 22 6.14 14.19 -2.47
CA ALA A 22 5.62 15.56 -2.32
C ALA A 22 4.11 15.62 -2.63
N ALA A 23 3.67 14.98 -3.72
CA ALA A 23 2.24 14.90 -4.06
C ALA A 23 1.43 14.12 -3.00
N ALA A 24 2.00 13.01 -2.47
CA ALA A 24 1.35 12.25 -1.41
C ALA A 24 1.22 13.08 -0.12
N GLU A 25 2.24 13.83 0.29
CA GLU A 25 2.19 14.72 1.47
C GLU A 25 1.09 15.78 1.33
N GLU A 26 1.00 16.44 0.17
CA GLU A 26 -0.03 17.45 -0.09
C GLU A 26 -1.44 16.87 0.07
N GLN A 27 -1.68 15.67 -0.46
CA GLN A 27 -2.99 15.02 -0.36
C GLN A 27 -3.29 14.51 1.05
N ILE A 28 -2.29 14.01 1.80
CA ILE A 28 -2.44 13.64 3.22
C ILE A 28 -2.85 14.88 4.02
N GLU A 29 -2.14 16.00 3.84
CA GLU A 29 -2.46 17.25 4.54
C GLU A 29 -3.88 17.71 4.23
N LEU A 30 -4.31 17.65 2.97
CA LEU A 30 -5.66 18.00 2.57
C LEU A 30 -6.71 17.10 3.23
N ALA A 31 -6.47 15.78 3.27
CA ALA A 31 -7.36 14.81 3.91
C ALA A 31 -7.51 15.11 5.42
N VAL A 32 -6.41 15.35 6.10
CA VAL A 32 -6.41 15.65 7.54
C VAL A 32 -7.10 16.99 7.83
N ARG A 33 -6.89 18.02 7.02
CA ARG A 33 -7.64 19.29 7.14
C ARG A 33 -9.15 19.10 7.00
N ARG A 34 -9.60 18.05 6.32
CA ARG A 34 -11.01 17.67 6.20
C ARG A 34 -11.50 16.74 7.32
N GLY A 35 -10.63 16.42 8.27
CA GLY A 35 -10.94 15.61 9.45
C GLY A 35 -10.69 14.11 9.30
N ALA A 36 -9.89 13.68 8.32
CA ALA A 36 -9.54 12.26 8.18
C ALA A 36 -8.69 11.78 9.36
N GLU A 37 -9.07 10.63 9.92
CA GLU A 37 -8.35 9.93 11.00
C GLU A 37 -7.61 8.68 10.49
N LEU A 38 -7.98 8.21 9.30
CA LEU A 38 -7.32 7.15 8.54
C LEU A 38 -7.14 7.60 7.09
N VAL A 39 -5.93 7.45 6.56
CA VAL A 39 -5.62 7.78 5.17
C VAL A 39 -4.98 6.57 4.48
N GLY A 40 -5.46 6.22 3.28
CA GLY A 40 -4.87 5.20 2.41
C GLY A 40 -4.24 5.82 1.17
N LEU A 41 -2.96 5.56 0.95
CA LEU A 41 -2.26 5.86 -0.30
C LEU A 41 -2.46 4.72 -1.31
N PRO A 42 -2.44 5.00 -2.62
CA PRO A 42 -2.61 3.98 -3.65
C PRO A 42 -1.40 3.03 -3.75
N GLU A 43 -1.55 1.94 -4.47
CA GLU A 43 -0.43 1.11 -4.93
C GLU A 43 0.55 1.95 -5.75
N ASN A 44 1.84 1.65 -5.64
CA ASN A 44 2.93 2.36 -6.32
C ASN A 44 3.04 3.86 -5.95
N PHE A 45 2.52 4.26 -4.77
CA PHE A 45 2.53 5.67 -4.36
C PHE A 45 3.92 6.30 -4.33
N ALA A 46 4.97 5.49 -4.11
CA ALA A 46 6.36 5.97 -4.05
C ALA A 46 7.07 5.95 -5.41
N PHE A 47 6.71 5.02 -6.30
CA PHE A 47 7.39 4.84 -7.57
C PHE A 47 6.52 4.05 -8.55
N MET A 48 6.39 4.55 -9.77
CA MET A 48 5.81 3.84 -10.91
C MET A 48 6.66 4.11 -12.15
N GLY A 49 7.42 3.10 -12.59
CA GLY A 49 8.37 3.23 -13.69
C GLY A 49 8.90 1.89 -14.17
N PRO A 50 9.94 1.88 -15.02
CA PRO A 50 10.53 0.66 -15.59
C PRO A 50 11.01 -0.31 -14.51
N ASP A 51 10.85 -1.62 -14.76
CA ASP A 51 11.19 -2.68 -13.81
C ASP A 51 12.67 -2.68 -13.42
N ALA A 52 13.58 -2.45 -14.37
CA ALA A 52 15.03 -2.37 -14.09
C ALA A 52 15.33 -1.28 -13.05
N LEU A 53 14.71 -0.10 -13.21
CA LEU A 53 14.87 1.00 -12.27
C LEU A 53 14.21 0.71 -10.93
N ARG A 54 13.06 0.00 -10.92
CA ARG A 54 12.40 -0.47 -9.70
C ARG A 54 13.32 -1.35 -8.88
N LEU A 55 13.98 -2.32 -9.51
CA LEU A 55 14.91 -3.24 -8.85
C LEU A 55 16.11 -2.48 -8.25
N ASP A 56 16.72 -1.60 -9.02
CA ASP A 56 17.88 -0.81 -8.58
C ASP A 56 17.54 0.10 -7.40
N LEU A 57 16.36 0.72 -7.41
CA LEU A 57 15.93 1.67 -6.40
C LEU A 57 15.25 1.03 -5.19
N ALA A 58 14.89 -0.25 -5.23
CA ALA A 58 14.07 -0.91 -4.20
C ALA A 58 14.60 -0.73 -2.76
N PRO A 59 15.90 -0.84 -2.46
CA PRO A 59 16.41 -0.61 -1.10
C PRO A 59 16.13 0.81 -0.62
N MET A 60 16.40 1.82 -1.46
CA MET A 60 16.17 3.23 -1.13
C MET A 60 14.67 3.52 -1.02
N LEU A 61 13.85 2.99 -1.96
CA LEU A 61 12.40 3.17 -1.95
C LEU A 61 11.78 2.58 -0.68
N ALA A 62 12.21 1.39 -0.25
CA ALA A 62 11.71 0.76 0.96
C ALA A 62 12.04 1.58 2.21
N GLU A 63 13.31 1.96 2.40
CA GLU A 63 13.75 2.75 3.56
C GLU A 63 13.02 4.09 3.63
N ARG A 64 12.98 4.82 2.51
CA ARG A 64 12.40 6.16 2.46
C ARG A 64 10.88 6.14 2.56
N SER A 65 10.20 5.14 1.96
CA SER A 65 8.74 5.00 2.10
C SER A 65 8.35 4.73 3.55
N GLN A 66 9.05 3.84 4.25
CA GLN A 66 8.80 3.60 5.67
C GLN A 66 9.01 4.85 6.51
N LYS A 67 10.12 5.56 6.29
CA LYS A 67 10.41 6.84 6.97
C LYS A 67 9.36 7.90 6.66
N PHE A 68 8.93 8.01 5.40
CA PHE A 68 7.88 8.91 4.95
C PHE A 68 6.57 8.62 5.70
N LEU A 69 6.11 7.38 5.69
CA LEU A 69 4.86 6.98 6.36
C LEU A 69 4.89 7.30 7.85
N VAL A 70 5.97 6.94 8.56
CA VAL A 70 6.13 7.24 9.98
C VAL A 70 6.15 8.75 10.25
N THR A 71 6.84 9.51 9.40
CA THR A 71 6.96 10.97 9.55
C THR A 71 5.62 11.64 9.33
N MET A 72 4.89 11.27 8.27
CA MET A 72 3.58 11.84 7.94
C MET A 72 2.53 11.48 8.99
N ALA A 73 2.49 10.21 9.43
CA ALA A 73 1.57 9.76 10.46
C ALA A 73 1.73 10.57 11.76
N ARG A 74 2.97 10.76 12.22
CA ARG A 74 3.28 11.57 13.42
C ARG A 74 2.98 13.05 13.23
N ARG A 75 3.38 13.62 12.09
CA ARG A 75 3.21 15.05 11.81
C ARG A 75 1.74 15.43 11.78
N TYR A 76 0.93 14.62 11.12
CA TYR A 76 -0.49 14.89 10.91
C TYR A 76 -1.41 14.17 11.91
N GLN A 77 -0.85 13.38 12.84
CA GLN A 77 -1.59 12.61 13.87
C GLN A 77 -2.71 11.74 13.27
N VAL A 78 -2.42 11.05 12.17
CA VAL A 78 -3.35 10.23 11.39
C VAL A 78 -2.81 8.81 11.21
N ALA A 79 -3.69 7.79 11.23
CA ALA A 79 -3.31 6.45 10.81
C ALA A 79 -3.11 6.43 9.29
N LEU A 80 -2.04 5.81 8.80
CA LEU A 80 -1.64 5.91 7.41
C LEU A 80 -1.28 4.54 6.82
N LEU A 81 -1.96 4.15 5.73
CA LEU A 81 -1.58 3.01 4.91
C LEU A 81 -0.76 3.50 3.72
N GLY A 82 0.47 3.02 3.60
CA GLY A 82 1.26 3.08 2.38
C GLY A 82 0.92 1.88 1.51
N GLY A 83 0.13 2.12 0.47
CA GLY A 83 -0.50 1.07 -0.31
C GLY A 83 0.35 0.53 -1.45
N GLY A 84 1.35 -0.29 -1.18
CA GLY A 84 2.19 -0.92 -2.20
C GLY A 84 3.37 -0.03 -2.64
N TYR A 85 4.57 -0.46 -2.27
CA TYR A 85 5.84 0.11 -2.72
C TYR A 85 6.88 -1.01 -2.88
N PRO A 86 7.89 -0.82 -3.76
CA PRO A 86 8.94 -1.82 -3.94
C PRO A 86 9.78 -1.97 -2.67
N ALA A 87 9.96 -3.22 -2.21
CA ALA A 87 10.87 -3.57 -1.12
C ALA A 87 11.75 -4.75 -1.54
N PRO A 88 13.05 -4.81 -1.17
CA PRO A 88 13.91 -5.92 -1.55
C PRO A 88 13.37 -7.28 -1.07
N ALA A 89 13.34 -8.27 -1.97
CA ALA A 89 12.94 -9.65 -1.66
C ALA A 89 14.13 -10.64 -1.69
N GLY A 90 15.28 -10.22 -2.20
CA GLY A 90 16.42 -11.08 -2.48
C GLY A 90 16.45 -11.55 -3.94
N GLU A 91 17.57 -12.14 -4.36
CA GLU A 91 17.73 -12.73 -5.71
C GLU A 91 17.37 -11.82 -6.89
N GLY A 92 17.51 -10.50 -6.74
CA GLY A 92 17.19 -9.54 -7.80
C GLY A 92 15.68 -9.31 -8.00
N GLN A 93 14.87 -9.63 -7.01
CA GLN A 93 13.41 -9.38 -7.01
C GLN A 93 13.01 -8.40 -5.90
N THR A 94 11.77 -7.91 -5.99
CA THR A 94 11.15 -7.05 -4.99
C THR A 94 9.85 -7.67 -4.45
N PHE A 95 9.44 -7.29 -3.26
CA PHE A 95 8.04 -7.38 -2.83
C PHE A 95 7.27 -6.13 -3.25
N ASN A 96 5.98 -6.29 -3.50
CA ASN A 96 5.02 -5.19 -3.53
C ASN A 96 4.44 -5.08 -2.11
N ARG A 97 4.97 -4.14 -1.30
CA ARG A 97 4.77 -4.07 0.15
C ARG A 97 3.84 -2.94 0.57
N ALA A 98 2.89 -3.24 1.43
CA ALA A 98 2.07 -2.26 2.14
C ALA A 98 2.40 -2.25 3.63
N ASP A 99 2.54 -1.05 4.20
CA ASP A 99 2.72 -0.82 5.63
C ASP A 99 1.58 0.04 6.18
N LEU A 100 0.94 -0.41 7.26
CA LEU A 100 -0.02 0.37 8.03
C LEU A 100 0.66 0.90 9.28
N VAL A 101 0.61 2.22 9.46
CA VAL A 101 1.28 2.93 10.54
C VAL A 101 0.23 3.67 11.39
N SER A 102 0.34 3.59 12.73
CA SER A 102 -0.50 4.36 13.66
C SER A 102 -0.18 5.86 13.62
N LYS A 103 -1.07 6.68 14.12
CA LYS A 103 -0.84 8.14 14.29
C LYS A 103 0.42 8.47 15.10
N ASP A 104 0.88 7.55 15.95
CA ASP A 104 2.10 7.70 16.75
C ASP A 104 3.35 7.21 16.02
N GLY A 105 3.19 6.76 14.76
CA GLY A 105 4.28 6.27 13.92
C GLY A 105 4.76 4.86 14.24
N GLN A 106 3.91 4.04 14.88
CA GLN A 106 4.20 2.62 15.10
C GLN A 106 3.72 1.81 13.88
N LEU A 107 4.57 0.90 13.41
CA LEU A 107 4.15 -0.06 12.39
C LEU A 107 3.14 -1.03 13.02
N LEU A 108 1.88 -0.95 12.59
CA LEU A 108 0.81 -1.82 13.06
C LEU A 108 0.77 -3.13 12.28
N ALA A 109 0.97 -3.06 10.97
CA ALA A 109 0.96 -4.22 10.10
C ALA A 109 1.81 -3.99 8.86
N ARG A 110 2.31 -5.10 8.31
CA ARG A 110 3.01 -5.18 7.01
C ARG A 110 2.40 -6.32 6.21
N TYR A 111 2.25 -6.10 4.93
CA TYR A 111 1.75 -7.10 4.00
C TYR A 111 2.53 -7.03 2.68
N ASP A 112 3.03 -8.16 2.23
CA ASP A 112 3.62 -8.33 0.91
C ASP A 112 2.59 -9.04 0.02
N LYS A 113 2.25 -8.42 -1.14
CA LYS A 113 1.23 -8.89 -2.07
C LYS A 113 1.45 -10.36 -2.45
N ILE A 114 0.41 -11.20 -2.30
CA ILE A 114 0.51 -12.63 -2.61
C ILE A 114 0.00 -12.97 -4.02
N HIS A 115 -0.96 -12.22 -4.56
CA HIS A 115 -1.48 -12.48 -5.91
C HIS A 115 -0.88 -11.46 -6.89
N LEU A 116 0.04 -11.94 -7.70
CA LEU A 116 0.74 -11.12 -8.69
C LEU A 116 -0.07 -10.98 -9.97
N PHE A 117 0.07 -9.85 -10.65
CA PHE A 117 -0.64 -9.53 -11.88
C PHE A 117 0.06 -10.16 -13.09
N ASP A 118 -0.16 -11.48 -13.27
CA ASP A 118 0.32 -12.23 -14.41
C ASP A 118 -0.89 -12.56 -15.29
N VAL A 119 -1.07 -11.79 -16.37
CA VAL A 119 -2.25 -11.93 -17.25
C VAL A 119 -1.88 -11.80 -18.72
N ASP A 120 -2.62 -12.51 -19.54
CA ASP A 120 -2.64 -12.36 -20.99
C ASP A 120 -3.96 -11.71 -21.39
N LEU A 121 -3.90 -10.51 -21.98
CA LEU A 121 -5.10 -9.80 -22.40
C LEU A 121 -5.51 -10.17 -23.82
N PRO A 122 -6.82 -10.08 -24.16
CA PRO A 122 -7.33 -10.41 -25.50
C PRO A 122 -6.74 -9.55 -26.63
N ASP A 123 -6.24 -8.36 -26.32
CA ASP A 123 -5.59 -7.43 -27.25
C ASP A 123 -4.12 -7.79 -27.55
N GLY A 124 -3.60 -8.88 -26.96
CA GLY A 124 -2.24 -9.37 -27.11
C GLY A 124 -1.22 -8.80 -26.13
N ASN A 125 -1.63 -7.88 -25.26
CA ASN A 125 -0.76 -7.40 -24.19
C ASN A 125 -0.59 -8.48 -23.11
N THR A 126 0.64 -8.63 -22.62
CA THR A 126 0.97 -9.56 -21.53
C THR A 126 1.60 -8.79 -20.37
N TYR A 127 1.16 -9.10 -19.17
CA TYR A 127 1.74 -8.59 -17.96
C TYR A 127 2.32 -9.74 -17.16
N ARG A 128 3.51 -9.55 -16.59
CA ARG A 128 4.23 -10.56 -15.81
C ARG A 128 4.87 -9.88 -14.59
N GLU A 129 4.05 -9.54 -13.61
CA GLU A 129 4.55 -8.95 -12.35
C GLU A 129 5.57 -9.89 -11.68
N SER A 130 5.35 -11.21 -11.78
CA SER A 130 6.27 -12.23 -11.24
C SER A 130 7.66 -12.24 -11.84
N ALA A 131 7.89 -11.56 -12.97
CA ALA A 131 9.22 -11.43 -13.55
C ALA A 131 10.19 -10.66 -12.64
N THR A 132 9.68 -9.72 -11.85
CA THR A 132 10.48 -8.83 -10.99
C THR A 132 9.97 -8.73 -9.56
N VAL A 133 8.77 -9.24 -9.28
CA VAL A 133 8.15 -9.23 -7.96
C VAL A 133 7.98 -10.64 -7.44
N GLN A 134 8.43 -10.88 -6.21
CA GLN A 134 8.22 -12.13 -5.48
C GLN A 134 6.87 -12.05 -4.72
N PRO A 135 6.03 -13.08 -4.75
CA PRO A 135 4.84 -13.12 -3.92
C PRO A 135 5.21 -13.20 -2.43
N GLY A 136 4.42 -12.55 -1.60
CA GLY A 136 4.48 -12.75 -0.14
C GLY A 136 4.14 -14.18 0.25
N ASP A 137 4.60 -14.61 1.40
CA ASP A 137 4.45 -15.97 1.93
C ASP A 137 3.33 -16.11 2.98
N SER A 138 2.70 -14.99 3.34
CA SER A 138 1.75 -14.93 4.45
C SER A 138 0.45 -14.25 4.03
N LEU A 139 -0.67 -14.78 4.52
CA LEU A 139 -1.97 -14.14 4.35
C LEU A 139 -1.97 -12.72 4.97
N PRO A 140 -2.71 -11.77 4.36
CA PRO A 140 -2.77 -10.42 4.87
C PRO A 140 -3.38 -10.39 6.29
N PRO A 141 -2.80 -9.57 7.18
CA PRO A 141 -3.30 -9.47 8.55
C PRO A 141 -4.59 -8.67 8.65
N VAL A 142 -5.38 -8.98 9.68
CA VAL A 142 -6.38 -8.06 10.22
C VAL A 142 -5.79 -7.44 11.48
N VAL A 143 -5.75 -6.11 11.52
CA VAL A 143 -5.12 -5.38 12.62
C VAL A 143 -6.03 -4.28 13.14
N GLU A 144 -6.06 -4.09 14.45
CA GLU A 144 -6.78 -3.00 15.09
C GLU A 144 -6.00 -1.69 14.98
N ILE A 145 -6.65 -0.65 14.46
CA ILE A 145 -6.19 0.72 14.60
C ILE A 145 -6.81 1.27 15.89
N PRO A 146 -6.01 1.55 16.93
CA PRO A 146 -6.54 1.94 18.24
C PRO A 146 -7.51 3.12 18.17
N GLY A 147 -8.72 2.92 18.67
CA GLY A 147 -9.77 3.93 18.71
C GLY A 147 -10.56 4.12 17.41
N LEU A 148 -10.25 3.39 16.33
CA LEU A 148 -10.95 3.47 15.04
C LEU A 148 -11.68 2.16 14.70
N CYS A 149 -10.97 1.19 14.12
CA CYS A 149 -11.58 -0.05 13.62
C CYS A 149 -10.51 -1.13 13.38
N LYS A 150 -10.98 -2.35 13.06
CA LYS A 150 -10.11 -3.43 12.55
C LYS A 150 -10.03 -3.36 11.03
N VAL A 151 -8.83 -3.33 10.51
CA VAL A 151 -8.53 -3.18 9.07
C VAL A 151 -7.94 -4.46 8.52
N GLY A 152 -8.49 -4.96 7.43
CA GLY A 152 -7.90 -6.00 6.60
C GLY A 152 -7.11 -5.37 5.44
N LEU A 153 -5.87 -5.83 5.24
CA LEU A 153 -5.00 -5.33 4.17
C LEU A 153 -5.11 -6.20 2.92
N SER A 154 -4.95 -5.59 1.76
CA SER A 154 -4.76 -6.25 0.47
C SER A 154 -4.06 -5.28 -0.48
N ILE A 155 -3.65 -5.76 -1.67
CA ILE A 155 -3.05 -4.89 -2.71
C ILE A 155 -3.61 -5.30 -4.08
N CYS A 156 -4.29 -4.37 -4.75
CA CYS A 156 -4.64 -4.36 -6.17
C CYS A 156 -5.24 -5.69 -6.68
N TYR A 157 -4.46 -6.53 -7.35
CA TYR A 157 -4.92 -7.77 -7.98
C TYR A 157 -5.48 -8.79 -6.97
N ASP A 158 -5.15 -8.67 -5.68
CA ASP A 158 -5.78 -9.46 -4.62
C ASP A 158 -7.31 -9.36 -4.67
N VAL A 159 -7.86 -8.25 -5.20
CA VAL A 159 -9.34 -8.04 -5.32
C VAL A 159 -10.03 -9.12 -6.18
N ARG A 160 -9.28 -9.83 -7.03
CA ARG A 160 -9.80 -10.89 -7.87
C ARG A 160 -9.95 -12.24 -7.14
N PHE A 161 -9.50 -12.32 -5.89
CA PHE A 161 -9.45 -13.55 -5.09
C PHE A 161 -10.40 -13.45 -3.90
N PRO A 162 -11.68 -13.81 -4.04
CA PRO A 162 -12.69 -13.63 -3.00
C PRO A 162 -12.38 -14.42 -1.71
N GLU A 163 -11.59 -15.49 -1.80
CA GLU A 163 -11.16 -16.28 -0.65
C GLU A 163 -10.35 -15.45 0.34
N LEU A 164 -9.48 -14.56 -0.16
CA LEU A 164 -8.71 -13.64 0.69
C LEU A 164 -9.64 -12.72 1.47
N TYR A 165 -10.65 -12.15 0.83
CA TYR A 165 -11.60 -11.26 1.51
C TYR A 165 -12.52 -11.98 2.48
N ARG A 166 -12.91 -13.22 2.18
CA ARG A 166 -13.62 -14.06 3.14
C ARG A 166 -12.77 -14.35 4.38
N HIS A 167 -11.46 -14.61 4.18
CA HIS A 167 -10.53 -14.79 5.28
C HIS A 167 -10.44 -13.52 6.13
N LEU A 168 -10.27 -12.34 5.53
CA LEU A 168 -10.21 -11.05 6.23
C LEU A 168 -11.50 -10.78 7.00
N ALA A 169 -12.67 -10.99 6.38
CA ALA A 169 -13.97 -10.83 7.03
C ALA A 169 -14.17 -11.80 8.19
N ALA A 170 -13.82 -13.09 8.00
CA ALA A 170 -13.89 -14.10 9.06
C ALA A 170 -12.94 -13.80 10.24
N SER A 171 -11.81 -13.13 9.94
CA SER A 171 -10.84 -12.66 10.95
C SER A 171 -11.30 -11.38 11.66
N GLY A 172 -12.48 -10.85 11.31
CA GLY A 172 -13.11 -9.73 11.99
C GLY A 172 -12.73 -8.34 11.48
N ALA A 173 -12.34 -8.22 10.20
CA ALA A 173 -12.12 -6.90 9.59
C ALA A 173 -13.43 -6.11 9.50
N ASP A 174 -13.42 -4.87 9.99
CA ASP A 174 -14.52 -3.91 9.86
C ASP A 174 -14.39 -3.12 8.54
N LEU A 175 -13.16 -2.92 8.08
CA LEU A 175 -12.79 -2.18 6.89
C LEU A 175 -11.76 -2.95 6.07
N LEU A 176 -11.95 -3.02 4.76
CA LEU A 176 -11.01 -3.62 3.81
C LEU A 176 -10.34 -2.51 3.01
N MET A 177 -9.00 -2.42 3.05
CA MET A 177 -8.24 -1.46 2.28
C MET A 177 -7.63 -2.14 1.05
N ILE A 178 -7.89 -1.55 -0.12
CA ILE A 178 -7.54 -2.12 -1.43
C ILE A 178 -6.80 -1.05 -2.25
N PRO A 179 -5.57 -0.67 -1.85
CA PRO A 179 -4.76 0.20 -2.69
C PRO A 179 -4.49 -0.46 -4.04
N ALA A 180 -4.65 0.29 -5.12
CA ALA A 180 -4.53 -0.24 -6.46
C ALA A 180 -3.95 0.79 -7.44
N ALA A 181 -3.29 0.28 -8.49
CA ALA A 181 -2.87 1.02 -9.67
C ALA A 181 -3.36 0.24 -10.90
N PHE A 182 -4.66 0.37 -11.20
CA PHE A 182 -5.26 -0.30 -12.37
C PHE A 182 -4.79 0.36 -13.67
N THR A 183 -4.57 -0.47 -14.68
CA THR A 183 -4.27 -0.07 -16.07
C THR A 183 -5.53 -0.06 -16.91
#